data_68ade90d49cd855ab49e435950dde176
#
_entry.id   68ade90d49cd855ab49e435950dde176
#
_cell.length_a   1.000
_cell.length_b   1.000
_cell.length_c   1.000
_cell.angle_alpha   90.00
_cell.angle_beta   90.00
_cell.angle_gamma   90.00
#
_symmetry.space_group_name_H-M   'P 1'
#
loop_
_entity.id
_entity.type
_entity.pdbx_description
1 polymer ?
#
loop_
_entity_poly.entity_id
_entity_poly.type
_entity_poly.pdbx_seq_one_letter_code
_entity_poly.pdbx_strand_id
1 'polypeptide(L)'
;MSSNVWYRQPWAWFVWIPPLAAVIGGLITLMIAIKSADVVITDDVRKEGMVMAPDLSRENAAAARGLSGELQLQRDQGTIEVQLQGEAPERLLVRFVHPTDPDRDLLALVQRTEEGVYSGALPGAAAGGRWRLQVEPEDRSWRLNGGLEKDASSSALRAGASGL
;
A
#
# COMPACT_ATOMS: atom_id res chain seq x y z
N MET A 1 32.01 -54.43 23.96
CA MET A 1 31.46 -53.12 24.30
C MET A 1 30.75 -52.59 23.06
N SER A 2 29.45 -52.80 22.97
CA SER A 2 28.64 -52.35 21.83
C SER A 2 28.43 -50.85 21.96
N SER A 3 29.03 -50.04 21.09
CA SER A 3 28.82 -48.63 20.99
C SER A 3 27.36 -48.36 20.57
N ASN A 4 26.52 -48.07 21.52
CA ASN A 4 25.14 -47.68 21.30
C ASN A 4 25.15 -46.29 20.65
N VAL A 5 25.07 -46.26 19.35
CA VAL A 5 25.11 -45.05 18.55
C VAL A 5 23.79 -44.33 18.79
N TRP A 6 23.81 -43.20 19.51
CA TRP A 6 22.67 -42.46 20.03
C TRP A 6 21.64 -42.06 18.92
N TYR A 7 22.07 -41.83 17.69
CA TYR A 7 21.21 -41.48 16.57
C TYR A 7 20.33 -42.63 16.04
N ARG A 8 20.58 -43.89 16.49
CA ARG A 8 19.74 -45.04 16.13
C ARG A 8 18.63 -45.31 17.12
N GLN A 9 18.52 -44.50 18.17
CA GLN A 9 17.48 -44.64 19.18
C GLN A 9 16.29 -43.76 18.84
N PRO A 10 15.08 -44.31 18.66
CA PRO A 10 13.91 -43.55 18.19
C PRO A 10 13.50 -42.46 19.20
N TRP A 11 13.73 -42.63 20.49
CA TRP A 11 13.43 -41.62 21.50
C TRP A 11 14.29 -40.35 21.36
N ALA A 12 15.52 -40.45 20.88
CA ALA A 12 16.36 -39.28 20.66
C ALA A 12 15.76 -38.34 19.57
N TRP A 13 15.14 -38.89 18.56
CA TRP A 13 14.46 -38.14 17.52
C TRP A 13 13.20 -37.45 18.09
N PHE A 14 12.52 -38.10 19.02
CA PHE A 14 11.33 -37.49 19.67
C PHE A 14 11.67 -36.22 20.45
N VAL A 15 12.85 -36.12 21.03
CA VAL A 15 13.36 -34.94 21.75
C VAL A 15 13.70 -33.81 20.77
N TRP A 16 14.11 -34.14 19.54
CA TRP A 16 14.49 -33.16 18.52
C TRP A 16 13.29 -32.61 17.72
N ILE A 17 12.17 -33.31 17.69
CA ILE A 17 10.97 -32.89 16.94
C ILE A 17 10.45 -31.51 17.41
N PRO A 18 10.26 -31.23 18.70
CA PRO A 18 9.75 -29.94 19.14
C PRO A 18 10.64 -28.75 18.73
N PRO A 19 11.96 -28.75 18.97
CA PRO A 19 12.80 -27.62 18.56
C PRO A 19 12.88 -27.48 17.04
N LEU A 20 12.88 -28.59 16.29
CA LEU A 20 12.88 -28.53 14.83
C LEU A 20 11.56 -27.94 14.29
N ALA A 21 10.43 -28.33 14.85
CA ALA A 21 9.12 -27.76 14.52
C ALA A 21 9.05 -26.26 14.83
N ALA A 22 9.63 -25.82 15.95
CA ALA A 22 9.71 -24.41 16.31
C ALA A 22 10.54 -23.59 15.31
N VAL A 23 11.68 -24.15 14.85
CA VAL A 23 12.51 -23.47 13.85
C VAL A 23 11.78 -23.38 12.50
N ILE A 24 11.16 -24.45 12.05
CA ILE A 24 10.39 -24.45 10.80
C ILE A 24 9.22 -23.46 10.89
N GLY A 25 8.47 -23.48 11.98
CA GLY A 25 7.36 -22.55 12.24
C GLY A 25 7.85 -21.09 12.25
N GLY A 26 8.97 -20.82 12.88
CA GLY A 26 9.60 -19.49 12.90
C GLY A 26 10.02 -19.01 11.51
N LEU A 27 10.59 -19.89 10.69
CA LEU A 27 10.96 -19.56 9.30
C LEU A 27 9.72 -19.29 8.42
N ILE A 28 8.66 -20.06 8.60
CA ILE A 28 7.40 -19.82 7.88
C ILE A 28 6.82 -18.48 8.29
N THR A 29 6.78 -18.17 9.59
CA THR A 29 6.30 -16.88 10.11
C THR A 29 7.16 -15.73 9.57
N LEU A 30 8.48 -15.87 9.56
CA LEU A 30 9.40 -14.89 8.99
C LEU A 30 9.14 -14.68 7.49
N MET A 31 8.92 -15.76 6.74
CA MET A 31 8.63 -15.68 5.31
C MET A 31 7.28 -14.95 5.04
N ILE A 32 6.28 -15.23 5.87
CA ILE A 32 5.00 -14.52 5.83
C ILE A 32 5.21 -13.04 6.20
N ALA A 33 5.97 -12.74 7.25
CA ALA A 33 6.26 -11.38 7.67
C ALA A 33 6.99 -10.57 6.59
N ILE A 34 7.96 -11.18 5.89
CA ILE A 34 8.67 -10.52 4.78
C ILE A 34 7.74 -10.29 3.56
N LYS A 35 6.87 -11.25 3.25
CA LYS A 35 5.87 -11.08 2.16
C LYS A 35 4.75 -10.13 2.54
N SER A 36 4.41 -10.05 3.81
CA SER A 36 3.41 -9.13 4.38
C SER A 36 4.07 -7.90 4.98
N ALA A 37 5.34 -7.62 4.63
CA ALA A 37 5.97 -6.34 4.95
C ALA A 37 5.18 -5.27 4.20
N ASP A 38 4.00 -4.98 4.75
CA ASP A 38 3.28 -3.74 4.51
C ASP A 38 4.29 -2.62 4.72
N VAL A 39 4.37 -1.74 3.76
CA VAL A 39 5.18 -0.53 3.89
C VAL A 39 4.77 0.11 5.21
N VAL A 40 5.63 -0.05 6.23
CA VAL A 40 5.47 0.64 7.51
C VAL A 40 5.59 2.12 7.19
N ILE A 41 4.45 2.71 6.83
CA ILE A 41 4.34 4.15 6.71
C ILE A 41 4.35 4.65 8.14
N THR A 42 5.52 5.14 8.50
CA THR A 42 5.81 5.75 9.78
C THR A 42 4.65 6.63 10.22
N ASP A 43 4.30 6.51 11.47
CA ASP A 43 3.18 7.04 12.27
C ASP A 43 2.88 8.56 12.14
N ASP A 44 3.48 9.26 11.18
CA ASP A 44 3.21 10.70 10.91
C ASP A 44 1.80 10.98 10.35
N VAL A 45 1.11 9.93 9.87
CA VAL A 45 -0.25 10.05 9.34
C VAL A 45 -1.27 10.37 10.44
N ARG A 46 -0.97 10.05 11.69
CA ARG A 46 -1.89 10.23 12.82
C ARG A 46 -1.90 11.63 13.42
N LYS A 47 -0.89 12.45 13.12
CA LYS A 47 -0.78 13.82 13.66
C LYS A 47 -1.46 14.90 12.81
N GLU A 48 -1.83 14.60 11.57
CA GLU A 48 -2.53 15.57 10.70
C GLU A 48 -4.05 15.72 10.99
N GLY A 49 -4.58 14.99 11.97
CA GLY A 49 -5.99 15.11 12.38
C GLY A 49 -6.32 16.33 13.24
N MET A 50 -5.37 17.18 13.57
CA MET A 50 -5.62 18.38 14.35
C MET A 50 -5.67 19.60 13.42
N VAL A 51 -6.89 20.06 13.20
CA VAL A 51 -7.36 21.36 12.64
C VAL A 51 -6.23 22.39 12.45
N MET A 52 -5.38 22.22 11.45
CA MET A 52 -4.66 23.31 10.79
C MET A 52 -5.30 23.51 9.43
N ALA A 53 -5.33 24.77 8.96
CA ALA A 53 -5.74 25.09 7.60
C ALA A 53 -5.06 24.06 6.65
N PRO A 54 -5.80 23.46 5.71
CA PRO A 54 -5.27 22.41 4.87
C PRO A 54 -3.95 22.90 4.25
N ASP A 55 -2.87 22.20 4.54
CA ASP A 55 -1.58 22.52 3.95
C ASP A 55 -1.63 22.15 2.46
N LEU A 56 -1.93 23.16 1.65
CA LEU A 56 -2.02 23.04 0.19
C LEU A 56 -0.65 23.12 -0.50
N SER A 57 0.44 23.08 0.28
CA SER A 57 1.79 23.22 -0.27
C SER A 57 2.12 22.12 -1.30
N ARG A 58 1.67 20.89 -1.02
CA ARG A 58 1.89 19.73 -1.90
C ARG A 58 1.03 19.78 -3.16
N GLU A 59 -0.22 20.21 -3.03
CA GLU A 59 -1.11 20.44 -4.17
C GLU A 59 -0.58 21.57 -5.06
N ASN A 60 -0.11 22.66 -4.45
CA ASN A 60 0.51 23.77 -5.17
C ASN A 60 1.81 23.33 -5.87
N ALA A 61 2.60 22.45 -5.24
CA ALA A 61 3.78 21.87 -5.87
C ALA A 61 3.42 21.00 -7.08
N ALA A 62 2.33 20.23 -7.02
CA ALA A 62 1.82 19.47 -8.16
C ALA A 62 1.33 20.39 -9.28
N ALA A 63 0.61 21.46 -8.93
CA ALA A 63 0.14 22.47 -9.90
C ALA A 63 1.29 23.19 -10.60
N ALA A 64 2.31 23.60 -9.84
CA ALA A 64 3.49 24.28 -10.38
C ALA A 64 4.28 23.40 -11.37
N ARG A 65 4.24 22.06 -11.17
CA ARG A 65 4.87 21.07 -12.07
C ARG A 65 3.95 20.63 -13.22
N GLY A 66 2.70 21.12 -13.27
CA GLY A 66 1.71 20.74 -14.28
C GLY A 66 1.29 19.28 -14.22
N LEU A 67 1.36 18.65 -13.02
CA LEU A 67 1.05 17.24 -12.85
C LEU A 67 -0.45 17.00 -12.95
N SER A 68 -0.81 15.96 -13.67
CA SER A 68 -2.18 15.43 -13.75
C SER A 68 -2.15 13.93 -14.00
N GLY A 69 -3.26 13.26 -13.77
CA GLY A 69 -3.32 11.83 -13.99
C GLY A 69 -4.74 11.29 -14.01
N GLU A 70 -4.82 9.99 -14.22
CA GLU A 70 -6.05 9.22 -14.13
C GLU A 70 -5.78 7.93 -13.35
N LEU A 71 -6.69 7.59 -12.45
CA LEU A 71 -6.68 6.33 -11.73
C LEU A 71 -7.79 5.44 -12.30
N GLN A 72 -7.45 4.20 -12.62
CA GLN A 72 -8.37 3.18 -13.08
C GLN A 72 -8.35 1.97 -12.15
N LEU A 73 -9.54 1.47 -11.82
CA LEU A 73 -9.72 0.28 -11.00
C LEU A 73 -10.09 -0.89 -11.89
N GLN A 74 -9.25 -1.89 -11.90
CA GLN A 74 -9.53 -3.18 -12.56
C GLN A 74 -10.05 -4.17 -11.51
N ARG A 75 -11.32 -4.05 -11.16
CA ARG A 75 -11.94 -4.84 -10.08
C ARG A 75 -11.85 -6.33 -10.29
N ASP A 76 -12.02 -6.78 -11.54
CA ASP A 76 -11.97 -8.19 -11.92
C ASP A 76 -10.58 -8.81 -11.71
N GLN A 77 -9.55 -7.99 -11.83
CA GLN A 77 -8.15 -8.40 -11.65
C GLN A 77 -7.64 -8.07 -10.24
N GLY A 78 -8.38 -7.28 -9.46
CA GLY A 78 -7.94 -6.81 -8.15
C GLY A 78 -6.73 -5.87 -8.23
N THR A 79 -6.63 -5.07 -9.30
CA THR A 79 -5.51 -4.16 -9.55
C THR A 79 -5.95 -2.72 -9.69
N ILE A 80 -5.02 -1.82 -9.41
CA ILE A 80 -5.14 -0.38 -9.63
C ILE A 80 -4.12 -0.02 -10.70
N GLU A 81 -4.51 0.80 -11.63
CA GLU A 81 -3.63 1.45 -12.59
C GLU A 81 -3.71 2.96 -12.42
N VAL A 82 -2.56 3.61 -12.38
CA VAL A 82 -2.45 5.07 -12.34
C VAL A 82 -1.64 5.52 -13.54
N GLN A 83 -2.24 6.38 -14.36
CA GLN A 83 -1.56 7.06 -15.45
C GLN A 83 -1.21 8.47 -15.00
N LEU A 84 0.06 8.80 -14.92
CA LEU A 84 0.58 10.10 -14.50
C LEU A 84 1.22 10.82 -15.67
N GLN A 85 0.92 12.11 -15.82
CA GLN A 85 1.54 12.99 -16.80
C GLN A 85 2.47 13.97 -16.08
N GLY A 86 3.67 14.15 -16.60
CA GLY A 86 4.69 15.05 -16.06
C GLY A 86 5.86 14.30 -15.45
N GLU A 87 5.98 14.30 -14.15
CA GLU A 87 7.08 13.64 -13.42
C GLU A 87 6.83 12.13 -13.29
N ALA A 88 7.90 11.32 -13.33
CA ALA A 88 7.79 9.87 -13.29
C ALA A 88 8.62 9.26 -12.13
N PRO A 89 8.18 9.38 -10.86
CA PRO A 89 8.81 8.69 -9.75
C PRO A 89 8.73 7.16 -9.93
N GLU A 90 9.52 6.39 -9.19
CA GLU A 90 9.49 4.92 -9.29
C GLU A 90 8.24 4.31 -8.63
N ARG A 91 7.75 4.97 -7.58
CA ARG A 91 6.60 4.49 -6.79
C ARG A 91 5.68 5.62 -6.42
N LEU A 92 4.40 5.30 -6.35
CA LEU A 92 3.36 6.19 -5.87
C LEU A 92 2.59 5.54 -4.72
N LEU A 93 2.18 6.36 -3.78
CA LEU A 93 1.26 6.01 -2.70
C LEU A 93 -0.13 6.49 -3.10
N VAL A 94 -1.07 5.58 -3.15
CA VAL A 94 -2.48 5.86 -3.40
C VAL A 94 -3.24 5.66 -2.09
N ARG A 95 -3.75 6.76 -1.53
CA ARG A 95 -4.59 6.72 -0.33
C ARG A 95 -6.05 6.85 -0.74
N PHE A 96 -6.86 5.92 -0.26
CA PHE A 96 -8.31 5.96 -0.33
C PHE A 96 -8.83 6.49 1.00
N VAL A 97 -9.25 7.73 1.03
CA VAL A 97 -9.77 8.40 2.23
C VAL A 97 -11.28 8.23 2.27
N HIS A 98 -11.77 7.62 3.35
CA HIS A 98 -13.21 7.45 3.53
C HIS A 98 -13.87 8.78 3.93
N PRO A 99 -15.03 9.17 3.35
CA PRO A 99 -15.61 10.49 3.57
C PRO A 99 -15.98 10.80 5.02
N THR A 100 -16.30 9.78 5.82
CA THR A 100 -16.88 9.96 7.15
C THR A 100 -16.19 9.14 8.25
N ASP A 101 -15.29 8.23 7.90
CA ASP A 101 -14.70 7.28 8.86
C ASP A 101 -13.19 7.11 8.58
N PRO A 102 -12.34 7.83 9.31
CA PRO A 102 -10.89 7.75 9.12
C PRO A 102 -10.30 6.37 9.39
N ASP A 103 -10.94 5.55 10.23
CA ASP A 103 -10.46 4.20 10.54
C ASP A 103 -10.64 3.23 9.35
N ARG A 104 -11.35 3.66 8.31
CA ARG A 104 -11.54 2.92 7.07
C ARG A 104 -10.64 3.39 5.94
N ASP A 105 -9.73 4.31 6.20
CA ASP A 105 -8.77 4.75 5.21
C ASP A 105 -7.90 3.57 4.76
N LEU A 106 -7.66 3.49 3.45
CA LEU A 106 -6.86 2.43 2.86
C LEU A 106 -5.67 3.03 2.12
N LEU A 107 -4.60 2.28 2.06
CA LEU A 107 -3.39 2.67 1.36
C LEU A 107 -2.98 1.57 0.39
N ALA A 108 -2.60 1.97 -0.80
CA ALA A 108 -2.03 1.10 -1.81
C ALA A 108 -0.70 1.68 -2.30
N LEU A 109 0.28 0.81 -2.49
CA LEU A 109 1.52 1.14 -3.15
C LEU A 109 1.42 0.69 -4.61
N VAL A 110 1.67 1.60 -5.54
CA VAL A 110 1.75 1.29 -6.97
C VAL A 110 3.17 1.54 -7.48
N GLN A 111 3.65 0.65 -8.32
CA GLN A 111 5.00 0.71 -8.88
C GLN A 111 4.91 1.00 -10.38
N ARG A 112 5.90 1.73 -10.87
CA ARG A 112 6.00 2.05 -12.28
C ARG A 112 6.22 0.78 -13.11
N THR A 113 5.33 0.51 -14.05
CA THR A 113 5.42 -0.58 -15.00
C THR A 113 5.94 -0.11 -16.36
N GLU A 114 5.50 1.08 -16.78
CA GLU A 114 5.93 1.75 -18.01
C GLU A 114 6.08 3.25 -17.74
N GLU A 115 6.53 4.01 -18.72
CA GLU A 115 6.67 5.46 -18.59
C GLU A 115 5.30 6.11 -18.34
N GLY A 116 5.14 6.71 -17.16
CA GLY A 116 3.88 7.34 -16.74
C GLY A 116 2.77 6.38 -16.32
N VAL A 117 3.00 5.05 -16.35
CA VAL A 117 2.02 4.03 -15.95
C VAL A 117 2.47 3.30 -14.70
N TYR A 118 1.60 3.24 -13.71
CA TYR A 118 1.84 2.58 -12.42
C TYR A 118 0.77 1.54 -12.15
N SER A 119 1.17 0.39 -11.62
CA SER A 119 0.25 -0.68 -11.26
C SER A 119 0.53 -1.20 -9.85
N GLY A 120 -0.53 -1.63 -9.17
CA GLY A 120 -0.47 -2.19 -7.83
C GLY A 120 -1.73 -2.95 -7.45
N ALA A 121 -1.71 -3.57 -6.28
CA ALA A 121 -2.85 -4.31 -5.77
C ALA A 121 -3.96 -3.37 -5.28
N LEU A 122 -5.20 -3.66 -5.65
CA LEU A 122 -6.38 -2.98 -5.14
C LEU A 122 -6.70 -3.52 -3.73
N PRO A 123 -6.75 -2.68 -2.69
CA PRO A 123 -7.25 -3.10 -1.40
C PRO A 123 -8.71 -3.58 -1.53
N GLY A 124 -9.01 -4.81 -1.07
CA GLY A 124 -10.32 -5.41 -1.28
C GLY A 124 -11.50 -4.57 -0.80
N ALA A 125 -11.31 -3.80 0.29
CA ALA A 125 -12.32 -2.89 0.81
C ALA A 125 -12.54 -1.64 -0.09
N ALA A 126 -11.60 -1.30 -0.97
CA ALA A 126 -11.74 -0.18 -1.91
C ALA A 126 -12.58 -0.52 -3.15
N ALA A 127 -12.88 -1.80 -3.38
CA ALA A 127 -13.64 -2.26 -4.54
C ALA A 127 -15.08 -1.73 -4.60
N GLY A 128 -15.62 -1.23 -3.48
CA GLY A 128 -16.96 -0.64 -3.41
C GLY A 128 -16.99 0.57 -2.48
N GLY A 129 -17.80 1.57 -2.78
CA GLY A 129 -17.97 2.76 -1.95
C GLY A 129 -17.53 4.04 -2.65
N ARG A 130 -17.70 5.16 -1.92
CA ARG A 130 -17.22 6.48 -2.33
C ARG A 130 -15.92 6.77 -1.62
N TRP A 131 -14.91 7.20 -2.35
CA TRP A 131 -13.58 7.48 -1.81
C TRP A 131 -13.05 8.82 -2.31
N ARG A 132 -12.34 9.52 -1.44
CA ARG A 132 -11.42 10.58 -1.87
C ARG A 132 -10.08 9.93 -2.14
N LEU A 133 -9.50 10.26 -3.27
CA LEU A 133 -8.22 9.72 -3.69
C LEU A 133 -7.13 10.77 -3.44
N GLN A 134 -6.03 10.33 -2.88
CA GLN A 134 -4.80 11.12 -2.78
C GLN A 134 -3.67 10.30 -3.35
N VAL A 135 -2.98 10.86 -4.32
CA VAL A 135 -1.81 10.22 -4.95
C VAL A 135 -0.60 11.09 -4.70
N GLU A 136 0.42 10.51 -4.11
CA GLU A 136 1.65 11.19 -3.77
C GLU A 136 2.86 10.29 -4.03
N PRO A 137 4.06 10.82 -4.32
CA PRO A 137 5.27 10.04 -4.39
C PRO A 137 5.73 9.62 -2.99
N GLU A 138 6.69 8.72 -2.92
CA GLU A 138 7.22 8.21 -1.66
C GLU A 138 7.88 9.33 -0.80
N ASP A 139 8.48 10.33 -1.44
CA ASP A 139 9.09 11.51 -0.80
C ASP A 139 8.06 12.59 -0.40
N ARG A 140 6.78 12.41 -0.74
CA ARG A 140 5.67 13.34 -0.46
C ARG A 140 5.90 14.77 -0.95
N SER A 141 6.68 14.96 -2.00
CA SER A 141 7.02 16.27 -2.56
C SER A 141 5.85 16.98 -3.23
N TRP A 142 4.83 16.24 -3.65
CA TRP A 142 3.59 16.76 -4.26
C TRP A 142 2.40 15.82 -3.99
N ARG A 143 1.19 16.31 -4.25
CA ARG A 143 -0.04 15.53 -4.10
C ARG A 143 -1.02 15.86 -5.21
N LEU A 144 -1.61 14.80 -5.79
CA LEU A 144 -2.79 14.90 -6.64
C LEU A 144 -4.01 14.37 -5.89
N ASN A 145 -5.14 15.00 -6.10
CA ASN A 145 -6.41 14.64 -5.50
C ASN A 145 -7.41 14.21 -6.57
N GLY A 146 -8.28 13.27 -6.19
CA GLY A 146 -9.38 12.80 -7.03
C GLY A 146 -10.59 12.38 -6.20
N GLY A 147 -11.69 12.08 -6.84
CA GLY A 147 -12.89 11.54 -6.21
C GLY A 147 -13.35 10.29 -6.95
N LEU A 148 -13.51 9.20 -6.24
CA LEU A 148 -14.05 7.95 -6.79
C LEU A 148 -15.48 7.81 -6.28
N GLU A 149 -16.44 7.92 -7.19
CA GLU A 149 -17.84 7.68 -6.87
C GLU A 149 -18.11 6.18 -6.72
N LYS A 150 -19.22 5.86 -6.04
CA LYS A 150 -19.67 4.48 -5.93
C LYS A 150 -19.83 3.87 -7.32
N ASP A 151 -19.26 2.70 -7.51
CA ASP A 151 -19.28 1.93 -8.75
C ASP A 151 -18.50 2.54 -9.95
N ALA A 152 -17.87 3.71 -9.78
CA ALA A 152 -16.96 4.24 -10.79
C ALA A 152 -15.68 3.38 -10.90
N SER A 153 -15.24 3.13 -12.12
CA SER A 153 -14.00 2.39 -12.40
C SER A 153 -12.81 3.31 -12.68
N SER A 154 -13.02 4.62 -12.86
CA SER A 154 -11.95 5.58 -13.06
C SER A 154 -12.20 6.90 -12.35
N SER A 155 -11.13 7.63 -12.12
CA SER A 155 -11.14 8.96 -11.51
C SER A 155 -10.00 9.81 -12.05
N ALA A 156 -10.32 11.04 -12.45
CA ALA A 156 -9.31 12.02 -12.80
C ALA A 156 -8.58 12.53 -11.54
N LEU A 157 -7.26 12.63 -11.63
CA LEU A 157 -6.37 13.14 -10.59
C LEU A 157 -5.90 14.55 -10.97
N ARG A 158 -6.07 15.51 -10.08
CA ARG A 158 -5.73 16.90 -10.32
C ARG A 158 -4.97 17.51 -9.15
N ALA A 159 -4.11 18.45 -9.46
CA ALA A 159 -3.53 19.33 -8.46
C ALA A 159 -4.61 20.31 -7.95
N GLY A 160 -4.89 20.27 -6.66
CA GLY A 160 -5.90 21.14 -6.04
C GLY A 160 -6.77 20.39 -5.04
N ALA A 161 -7.57 21.13 -4.26
CA ALA A 161 -8.51 20.51 -3.34
C ALA A 161 -9.54 19.68 -4.12
N SER A 162 -9.79 18.44 -3.63
CA SER A 162 -10.88 17.61 -4.18
C SER A 162 -12.19 18.34 -4.00
N GLY A 163 -12.70 18.95 -5.05
CA GLY A 163 -14.10 19.39 -5.08
C GLY A 163 -14.98 18.14 -5.13
N LEU A 164 -15.71 17.89 -4.10
CA LEU A 164 -16.95 17.13 -4.14
C LEU A 164 -18.09 18.11 -4.42
#